data_901a8b10693f86cf82c79449af36de87
#
_entry.id   901a8b10693f86cf82c79449af36de87
#
_cell.length_a   1.000
_cell.length_b   1.000
_cell.length_c   1.000
_cell.angle_alpha   90.00
_cell.angle_beta   90.00
_cell.angle_gamma   90.00
#
_symmetry.space_group_name_H-M   'P 1'
#
loop_
_entity.id
_entity.type
_entity.pdbx_description
1 polymer ?
#
loop_
_entity_poly.entity_id
_entity_poly.type
_entity_poly.pdbx_seq_one_letter_code
_entity_poly.pdbx_strand_id
1 'polypeptide(L)'
;MNLADITAVILTKNEERRLARTLEALPRGMPVLVLDAESTDATQRIARDAGATLLVRRWTDFVDARRFALAQVRTPWAFAVDADEVFDERLRAALAEASDVLDAYLVRRDTTFAGQPLRMWSGERLLRCFRVAAVRVEAFPTVGGDAALHERYLCEGKVGELAGCLEHDSYADRCEYRRKFARYTEIEARGLPPSFARLARESSLIPWRLLKFGLVRGALLDGPRGWYVMWWSALYPAVVAWRAWRG
;
A
#
# COMPACT_ATOMS: atom_id res chain seq x y z
N MET A 1 -19.78 -12.64 -7.31
CA MET A 1 -18.91 -13.74 -6.76
C MET A 1 -19.39 -14.12 -5.36
N ASN A 2 -19.20 -15.38 -4.93
CA ASN A 2 -19.44 -15.73 -3.53
C ASN A 2 -18.26 -15.20 -2.66
N LEU A 3 -18.56 -14.46 -1.60
CA LEU A 3 -17.55 -13.91 -0.70
C LEU A 3 -16.72 -15.00 0.01
N ALA A 4 -17.29 -16.18 0.22
CA ALA A 4 -16.58 -17.32 0.78
C ALA A 4 -15.46 -17.88 -0.15
N ASP A 5 -15.50 -17.53 -1.44
CA ASP A 5 -14.52 -17.95 -2.43
C ASP A 5 -13.39 -16.90 -2.60
N ILE A 6 -13.38 -15.83 -1.80
CA ILE A 6 -12.40 -14.75 -1.86
C ILE A 6 -11.69 -14.63 -0.52
N THR A 7 -10.39 -14.91 -0.45
CA THR A 7 -9.61 -14.70 0.78
C THR A 7 -9.03 -13.28 0.82
N ALA A 8 -9.35 -12.52 1.87
CA ALA A 8 -8.62 -11.29 2.17
C ALA A 8 -7.21 -11.62 2.67
N VAL A 9 -6.18 -11.09 1.99
CA VAL A 9 -4.77 -11.33 2.31
C VAL A 9 -4.16 -10.05 2.83
N ILE A 10 -3.76 -10.04 4.11
CA ILE A 10 -3.24 -8.88 4.81
C ILE A 10 -1.79 -9.14 5.24
N LEU A 11 -0.88 -8.26 4.85
CA LEU A 11 0.47 -8.21 5.40
C LEU A 11 0.51 -7.18 6.52
N THR A 12 1.16 -7.52 7.65
CA THR A 12 1.17 -6.63 8.80
C THR A 12 2.48 -6.67 9.58
N LYS A 13 2.83 -5.53 10.18
CA LYS A 13 3.90 -5.40 11.16
C LYS A 13 3.67 -4.21 12.07
N ASN A 14 3.36 -4.47 13.35
CA ASN A 14 3.12 -3.45 14.37
C ASN A 14 2.00 -2.47 13.95
N GLU A 15 0.84 -3.01 13.60
CA GLU A 15 -0.35 -2.27 13.15
C GLU A 15 -1.53 -2.40 14.15
N GLU A 16 -1.26 -2.51 15.46
CA GLU A 16 -2.29 -2.63 16.50
C GLU A 16 -3.34 -1.51 16.45
N ARG A 17 -2.97 -0.32 15.94
CA ARG A 17 -3.85 0.85 15.87
C ARG A 17 -4.86 0.79 14.73
N ARG A 18 -4.54 0.09 13.62
CA ARG A 18 -5.32 0.12 12.38
C ARG A 18 -5.95 -1.21 12.03
N LEU A 19 -5.27 -2.32 12.34
CA LEU A 19 -5.68 -3.66 11.91
C LEU A 19 -7.11 -4.01 12.32
N ALA A 20 -7.54 -3.65 13.53
CA ALA A 20 -8.91 -3.92 13.98
C ALA A 20 -9.96 -3.29 13.04
N ARG A 21 -9.78 -2.01 12.70
CA ARG A 21 -10.67 -1.29 11.78
C ARG A 21 -10.65 -1.89 10.37
N THR A 22 -9.49 -2.31 9.89
CA THR A 22 -9.36 -3.01 8.60
C THR A 22 -10.15 -4.31 8.59
N LEU A 23 -10.00 -5.15 9.63
CA LEU A 23 -10.69 -6.44 9.76
C LEU A 23 -12.21 -6.29 9.88
N GLU A 24 -12.68 -5.31 10.65
CA GLU A 24 -14.12 -5.00 10.83
C GLU A 24 -14.77 -4.51 9.53
N ALA A 25 -14.01 -3.83 8.66
CA ALA A 25 -14.50 -3.30 7.40
C ALA A 25 -14.58 -4.35 6.27
N LEU A 26 -14.02 -5.53 6.46
CA LEU A 26 -14.11 -6.59 5.46
C LEU A 26 -15.55 -7.09 5.29
N PRO A 27 -15.94 -7.53 4.07
CA PRO A 27 -17.23 -8.17 3.86
C PRO A 27 -17.42 -9.42 4.74
N ARG A 28 -18.57 -9.58 5.36
CA ARG A 28 -18.89 -10.74 6.21
C ARG A 28 -18.86 -12.03 5.40
N GLY A 29 -18.29 -13.07 5.96
CA GLY A 29 -18.17 -14.39 5.32
C GLY A 29 -16.95 -14.56 4.41
N MET A 30 -16.15 -13.53 4.25
CA MET A 30 -14.88 -13.57 3.53
C MET A 30 -13.79 -14.18 4.42
N PRO A 31 -13.11 -15.29 4.02
CA PRO A 31 -11.97 -15.81 4.74
C PRO A 31 -10.85 -14.76 4.83
N VAL A 32 -10.14 -14.72 5.97
CA VAL A 32 -9.05 -13.76 6.21
C VAL A 32 -7.75 -14.49 6.50
N LEU A 33 -6.69 -14.14 5.78
CA LEU A 33 -5.33 -14.57 6.00
C LEU A 33 -4.46 -13.37 6.37
N VAL A 34 -3.88 -13.39 7.56
CA VAL A 34 -2.93 -12.36 8.03
C VAL A 34 -1.54 -12.97 8.06
N LEU A 35 -0.60 -12.37 7.32
CA LEU A 35 0.83 -12.68 7.42
C LEU A 35 1.53 -11.57 8.22
N ASP A 36 2.00 -11.93 9.41
CA ASP A 36 2.61 -11.03 10.38
C ASP A 36 4.14 -11.14 10.38
N ALA A 37 4.84 -10.00 10.29
CA ALA A 37 6.31 -9.90 10.30
C ALA A 37 6.90 -9.88 11.71
N GLU A 38 6.48 -10.80 12.60
CA GLU A 38 6.93 -10.86 13.99
C GLU A 38 6.65 -9.53 14.73
N SER A 39 5.38 -9.10 14.71
CA SER A 39 4.94 -7.92 15.47
C SER A 39 5.17 -8.09 16.97
N THR A 40 5.55 -7.00 17.62
CA THR A 40 5.85 -6.94 19.06
C THR A 40 4.77 -6.24 19.88
N ASP A 41 3.75 -5.72 19.20
CA ASP A 41 2.57 -5.08 19.79
C ASP A 41 1.34 -6.02 19.81
N ALA A 42 0.14 -5.49 19.97
CA ALA A 42 -1.10 -6.28 20.02
C ALA A 42 -1.58 -6.81 18.64
N THR A 43 -0.87 -6.55 17.53
CA THR A 43 -1.28 -6.91 16.17
C THR A 43 -1.70 -8.38 16.03
N GLN A 44 -0.86 -9.31 16.51
CA GLN A 44 -1.15 -10.76 16.39
C GLN A 44 -2.38 -11.18 17.20
N ARG A 45 -2.58 -10.59 18.39
CA ARG A 45 -3.77 -10.84 19.20
C ARG A 45 -5.02 -10.37 18.47
N ILE A 46 -5.01 -9.14 17.94
CA ILE A 46 -6.14 -8.57 17.16
C ILE A 46 -6.52 -9.47 16.00
N ALA A 47 -5.54 -9.98 15.23
CA ALA A 47 -5.80 -10.90 14.12
C ALA A 47 -6.48 -12.20 14.58
N ARG A 48 -6.02 -12.80 15.69
CA ARG A 48 -6.62 -14.04 16.25
C ARG A 48 -8.03 -13.80 16.77
N ASP A 49 -8.24 -12.71 17.51
CA ASP A 49 -9.53 -12.36 18.10
C ASP A 49 -10.60 -12.10 17.01
N ALA A 50 -10.18 -11.62 15.84
CA ALA A 50 -11.04 -11.46 14.66
C ALA A 50 -11.29 -12.77 13.88
N GLY A 51 -10.73 -13.91 14.31
CA GLY A 51 -10.90 -15.20 13.63
C GLY A 51 -10.08 -15.36 12.33
N ALA A 52 -9.08 -14.51 12.10
CA ALA A 52 -8.22 -14.63 10.94
C ALA A 52 -7.25 -15.82 11.05
N THR A 53 -6.95 -16.45 9.93
CA THR A 53 -5.81 -17.37 9.84
C THR A 53 -4.53 -16.56 9.94
N LEU A 54 -3.83 -16.67 11.07
CA LEU A 54 -2.60 -15.94 11.33
C LEU A 54 -1.37 -16.80 11.02
N LEU A 55 -0.52 -16.28 10.15
CA LEU A 55 0.82 -16.81 9.88
C LEU A 55 1.86 -15.82 10.39
N VAL A 56 2.86 -16.30 11.12
CA VAL A 56 3.95 -15.45 11.62
C VAL A 56 5.23 -15.87 10.93
N ARG A 57 5.80 -14.94 10.15
CA ARG A 57 7.03 -15.20 9.41
C ARG A 57 7.77 -13.87 9.19
N ARG A 58 9.04 -13.83 9.56
CA ARG A 58 9.91 -12.72 9.19
C ARG A 58 10.10 -12.67 7.68
N TRP A 59 9.95 -11.49 7.09
CA TRP A 59 10.30 -11.26 5.69
C TRP A 59 11.23 -10.03 5.56
N THR A 60 11.97 -9.99 4.47
CA THR A 60 12.92 -8.91 4.15
C THR A 60 12.45 -8.03 3.00
N ASP A 61 11.56 -8.56 2.14
CA ASP A 61 10.96 -7.83 1.04
C ASP A 61 9.47 -8.19 0.88
N PHE A 62 8.73 -7.26 0.29
CA PHE A 62 7.28 -7.40 0.10
C PHE A 62 6.91 -8.39 -1.00
N VAL A 63 7.75 -8.59 -2.02
CA VAL A 63 7.48 -9.55 -3.10
C VAL A 63 7.49 -10.97 -2.54
N ASP A 64 8.51 -11.35 -1.73
CA ASP A 64 8.56 -12.63 -1.05
C ASP A 64 7.37 -12.82 -0.11
N ALA A 65 7.06 -11.79 0.70
CA ALA A 65 5.93 -11.84 1.62
C ALA A 65 4.58 -12.06 0.90
N ARG A 66 4.31 -11.31 -0.18
CA ARG A 66 3.08 -11.46 -0.98
C ARG A 66 3.01 -12.82 -1.66
N ARG A 67 4.11 -13.29 -2.27
CA ARG A 67 4.17 -14.63 -2.89
C ARG A 67 3.91 -15.74 -1.88
N PHE A 68 4.55 -15.65 -0.72
CA PHE A 68 4.34 -16.62 0.35
C PHE A 68 2.88 -16.62 0.83
N ALA A 69 2.30 -15.44 1.11
CA ALA A 69 0.92 -15.33 1.55
C ALA A 69 -0.07 -15.88 0.51
N LEU A 70 0.11 -15.55 -0.78
CA LEU A 70 -0.73 -16.07 -1.86
C LEU A 70 -0.64 -17.59 -2.00
N ALA A 71 0.51 -18.18 -1.76
CA ALA A 71 0.68 -19.65 -1.78
C ALA A 71 -0.10 -20.36 -0.66
N GLN A 72 -0.54 -19.64 0.39
CA GLN A 72 -1.35 -20.18 1.48
C GLN A 72 -2.86 -20.03 1.24
N VAL A 73 -3.27 -19.24 0.23
CA VAL A 73 -4.68 -19.04 -0.12
C VAL A 73 -5.26 -20.35 -0.67
N ARG A 74 -6.43 -20.74 -0.15
CA ARG A 74 -7.14 -21.97 -0.56
C ARG A 74 -8.35 -21.71 -1.44
N THR A 75 -8.82 -20.47 -1.45
CA THR A 75 -9.95 -20.02 -2.29
C THR A 75 -9.47 -19.70 -3.71
N PRO A 76 -10.35 -19.76 -4.72
CA PRO A 76 -9.97 -19.41 -6.10
C PRO A 76 -9.58 -17.95 -6.28
N TRP A 77 -10.06 -17.06 -5.39
CA TRP A 77 -9.79 -15.63 -5.43
C TRP A 77 -9.06 -15.14 -4.20
N ALA A 78 -8.28 -14.11 -4.37
CA ALA A 78 -7.67 -13.34 -3.29
C ALA A 78 -8.01 -11.85 -3.45
N PHE A 79 -8.15 -11.16 -2.32
CA PHE A 79 -8.21 -9.72 -2.24
C PHE A 79 -7.04 -9.21 -1.39
N ALA A 80 -6.08 -8.53 -2.02
CA ALA A 80 -4.94 -7.96 -1.31
C ALA A 80 -5.34 -6.66 -0.61
N VAL A 81 -5.20 -6.62 0.71
CA VAL A 81 -5.52 -5.48 1.59
C VAL A 81 -4.29 -5.14 2.41
N ASP A 82 -3.99 -3.87 2.59
CA ASP A 82 -2.98 -3.44 3.55
C ASP A 82 -3.61 -3.25 4.94
N ALA A 83 -2.84 -3.43 6.02
CA ALA A 83 -3.36 -3.43 7.39
C ALA A 83 -3.93 -2.05 7.84
N ASP A 84 -3.76 -1.03 7.02
CA ASP A 84 -4.24 0.34 7.20
C ASP A 84 -5.24 0.77 6.10
N GLU A 85 -5.84 -0.22 5.39
CA GLU A 85 -6.85 0.02 4.36
C GLU A 85 -8.23 -0.46 4.83
N VAL A 86 -9.27 0.33 4.54
CA VAL A 86 -10.65 0.11 4.96
C VAL A 86 -11.57 0.12 3.74
N PHE A 87 -12.41 -0.91 3.62
CA PHE A 87 -13.45 -0.97 2.59
C PHE A 87 -14.53 0.06 2.85
N ASP A 88 -14.87 0.87 1.86
CA ASP A 88 -16.13 1.62 1.90
C ASP A 88 -17.33 0.69 1.62
N GLU A 89 -18.55 1.16 1.90
CA GLU A 89 -19.75 0.37 1.69
C GLU A 89 -19.99 0.02 0.24
N ARG A 90 -19.64 0.94 -0.67
CA ARG A 90 -19.82 0.75 -2.10
C ARG A 90 -18.89 -0.33 -2.64
N LEU A 91 -17.65 -0.42 -2.16
CA LEU A 91 -16.73 -1.50 -2.53
C LEU A 91 -17.21 -2.86 -2.00
N ARG A 92 -17.74 -2.89 -0.76
CA ARG A 92 -18.30 -4.12 -0.19
C ARG A 92 -19.46 -4.66 -1.05
N ALA A 93 -20.38 -3.78 -1.46
CA ALA A 93 -21.50 -4.14 -2.32
C ALA A 93 -21.00 -4.58 -3.71
N ALA A 94 -20.13 -3.81 -4.33
CA ALA A 94 -19.58 -4.11 -5.65
C ALA A 94 -18.84 -5.45 -5.70
N LEU A 95 -18.11 -5.81 -4.63
CA LEU A 95 -17.40 -7.09 -4.55
C LEU A 95 -18.38 -8.28 -4.51
N ALA A 96 -19.48 -8.16 -3.77
CA ALA A 96 -20.52 -9.20 -3.72
C ALA A 96 -21.22 -9.40 -5.09
N GLU A 97 -21.38 -8.33 -5.87
CA GLU A 97 -21.98 -8.34 -7.20
C GLU A 97 -21.01 -8.63 -8.34
N ALA A 98 -19.70 -8.67 -8.04
CA ALA A 98 -18.68 -8.83 -9.06
C ALA A 98 -18.82 -10.14 -9.84
N SER A 99 -18.55 -10.07 -11.15
CA SER A 99 -18.59 -11.24 -12.05
C SER A 99 -17.36 -12.13 -11.85
N ASP A 100 -17.54 -13.42 -12.02
CA ASP A 100 -16.44 -14.40 -12.06
C ASP A 100 -15.91 -14.65 -13.48
N VAL A 101 -16.41 -13.96 -14.48
CA VAL A 101 -15.96 -14.07 -15.89
C VAL A 101 -14.61 -13.35 -16.11
N LEU A 102 -14.29 -12.40 -15.28
CA LEU A 102 -13.01 -11.68 -15.30
C LEU A 102 -11.94 -12.42 -14.45
N ASP A 103 -10.69 -12.05 -14.64
CA ASP A 103 -9.57 -12.65 -13.92
C ASP A 103 -9.07 -11.77 -12.78
N ALA A 104 -9.32 -10.46 -12.87
CA ALA A 104 -8.93 -9.52 -11.83
C ALA A 104 -9.75 -8.22 -11.87
N TYR A 105 -9.64 -7.44 -10.79
CA TYR A 105 -10.28 -6.15 -10.64
C TYR A 105 -9.32 -5.11 -10.07
N LEU A 106 -9.35 -3.95 -10.69
CA LEU A 106 -8.78 -2.73 -10.13
C LEU A 106 -9.73 -2.16 -9.07
N VAL A 107 -9.15 -1.63 -8.02
CA VAL A 107 -9.86 -0.94 -6.94
C VAL A 107 -9.22 0.43 -6.74
N ARG A 108 -10.06 1.45 -6.63
CA ARG A 108 -9.61 2.79 -6.29
C ARG A 108 -9.10 2.82 -4.85
N ARG A 109 -8.00 3.53 -4.61
CA ARG A 109 -7.48 3.82 -3.28
C ARG A 109 -7.48 5.33 -3.04
N ASP A 110 -8.09 5.75 -1.94
CA ASP A 110 -8.11 7.12 -1.48
C ASP A 110 -7.35 7.23 -0.15
N THR A 111 -6.38 8.13 -0.12
CA THR A 111 -5.45 8.25 1.00
C THR A 111 -5.90 9.34 1.97
N THR A 112 -5.79 9.05 3.27
CA THR A 112 -5.95 10.05 4.34
C THR A 112 -4.62 10.35 5.03
N PHE A 113 -4.53 11.54 5.58
CA PHE A 113 -3.43 12.00 6.42
C PHE A 113 -4.03 12.65 7.66
N ALA A 114 -3.70 12.14 8.84
CA ALA A 114 -4.29 12.60 10.11
C ALA A 114 -5.84 12.58 10.05
N GLY A 115 -6.42 11.49 9.56
CA GLY A 115 -7.86 11.28 9.45
C GLY A 115 -8.58 12.17 8.43
N GLN A 116 -7.86 12.88 7.57
CA GLN A 116 -8.43 13.78 6.57
C GLN A 116 -8.00 13.39 5.15
N PRO A 117 -8.91 13.46 4.17
CA PRO A 117 -8.59 13.12 2.78
C PRO A 117 -7.38 13.91 2.24
N LEU A 118 -6.54 13.24 1.45
CA LEU A 118 -5.38 13.82 0.80
C LEU A 118 -5.45 13.58 -0.72
N ARG A 119 -5.82 14.61 -1.47
CA ARG A 119 -6.08 14.53 -2.92
C ARG A 119 -4.86 14.07 -3.71
N MET A 120 -3.68 14.56 -3.36
CA MET A 120 -2.46 14.28 -4.15
C MET A 120 -2.08 12.79 -4.21
N TRP A 121 -2.55 11.98 -3.26
CA TRP A 121 -2.34 10.54 -3.18
C TRP A 121 -3.61 9.72 -3.34
N SER A 122 -4.75 10.35 -3.60
CA SER A 122 -6.04 9.68 -3.82
C SER A 122 -6.29 9.40 -5.31
N GLY A 123 -7.24 8.49 -5.58
CA GLY A 123 -7.66 8.13 -6.93
C GLY A 123 -6.73 7.15 -7.64
N GLU A 124 -5.80 6.54 -6.93
CA GLU A 124 -4.94 5.48 -7.46
C GLU A 124 -5.76 4.21 -7.73
N ARG A 125 -5.56 3.57 -8.88
CA ARG A 125 -6.20 2.31 -9.23
C ARG A 125 -5.20 1.17 -9.12
N LEU A 126 -5.46 0.26 -8.18
CA LEU A 126 -4.56 -0.85 -7.86
C LEU A 126 -5.26 -2.18 -8.14
N LEU A 127 -4.51 -3.15 -8.66
CA LEU A 127 -5.00 -4.52 -8.79
C LEU A 127 -5.09 -5.14 -7.40
N ARG A 128 -6.31 -5.33 -6.89
CA ARG A 128 -6.53 -5.78 -5.51
C ARG A 128 -7.31 -7.09 -5.41
N CYS A 129 -8.29 -7.33 -6.28
CA CYS A 129 -9.06 -8.58 -6.31
C CYS A 129 -8.67 -9.37 -7.56
N PHE A 130 -8.32 -10.66 -7.42
CA PHE A 130 -7.84 -11.45 -8.55
C PHE A 130 -7.95 -12.95 -8.31
N ARG A 131 -8.05 -13.71 -9.40
CA ARG A 131 -7.85 -15.16 -9.37
C ARG A 131 -6.41 -15.46 -9.00
N VAL A 132 -6.20 -16.30 -7.99
CA VAL A 132 -4.85 -16.64 -7.51
C VAL A 132 -3.99 -17.23 -8.63
N ALA A 133 -4.58 -18.06 -9.49
CA ALA A 133 -3.88 -18.70 -10.61
C ALA A 133 -3.54 -17.76 -11.78
N ALA A 134 -4.18 -16.57 -11.86
CA ALA A 134 -4.01 -15.62 -12.98
C ALA A 134 -3.06 -14.46 -12.64
N VAL A 135 -2.53 -14.41 -11.42
CA VAL A 135 -1.72 -13.29 -10.96
C VAL A 135 -0.27 -13.68 -10.66
N ARG A 136 0.62 -12.74 -10.94
CA ARG A 136 2.04 -12.80 -10.51
C ARG A 136 2.36 -11.58 -9.69
N VAL A 137 3.25 -11.75 -8.70
CA VAL A 137 3.79 -10.65 -7.90
C VAL A 137 5.20 -10.36 -8.40
N GLU A 138 5.44 -9.13 -8.78
CA GLU A 138 6.74 -8.65 -9.23
C GLU A 138 7.19 -7.44 -8.44
N ALA A 139 8.51 -7.27 -8.40
CA ALA A 139 9.11 -6.06 -7.88
C ALA A 139 8.80 -4.87 -8.80
N PHE A 140 8.42 -3.75 -8.21
CA PHE A 140 8.23 -2.50 -8.94
C PHE A 140 9.45 -1.61 -8.70
N PRO A 141 10.25 -1.29 -9.74
CA PRO A 141 11.42 -0.45 -9.58
C PRO A 141 11.01 0.97 -9.15
N THR A 142 11.53 1.40 -8.02
CA THR A 142 11.39 2.77 -7.53
C THR A 142 12.51 3.68 -8.04
N VAL A 143 12.42 4.97 -7.79
CA VAL A 143 13.47 5.95 -8.14
C VAL A 143 14.83 5.57 -7.54
N GLY A 144 14.83 4.88 -6.40
CA GLY A 144 16.03 4.37 -5.73
C GLY A 144 16.52 3.01 -6.23
N GLY A 145 15.77 2.32 -7.08
CA GLY A 145 16.15 1.00 -7.59
C GLY A 145 15.98 -0.14 -6.57
N ASP A 146 15.56 0.14 -5.34
CA ASP A 146 15.29 -0.90 -4.35
C ASP A 146 13.87 -1.47 -4.55
N ALA A 147 13.83 -2.62 -5.20
CA ALA A 147 12.61 -3.39 -5.44
C ALA A 147 11.99 -3.98 -4.15
N ALA A 148 12.67 -3.88 -3.02
CA ALA A 148 12.23 -4.50 -1.77
C ALA A 148 11.02 -3.79 -1.13
N LEU A 149 10.80 -2.51 -1.45
CA LEU A 149 9.75 -1.69 -0.85
C LEU A 149 8.46 -1.60 -1.65
N HIS A 150 8.49 -1.99 -2.93
CA HIS A 150 7.33 -1.83 -3.80
C HIS A 150 7.13 -3.08 -4.66
N GLU A 151 5.98 -3.64 -4.50
CA GLU A 151 5.50 -4.77 -5.31
C GLU A 151 4.28 -4.36 -6.13
N ARG A 152 4.05 -5.09 -7.20
CA ARG A 152 2.81 -5.00 -7.96
C ARG A 152 2.27 -6.38 -8.31
N TYR A 153 0.97 -6.45 -8.41
CA TYR A 153 0.28 -7.60 -8.96
C TYR A 153 0.12 -7.40 -10.48
N LEU A 154 0.48 -8.41 -11.25
CA LEU A 154 0.29 -8.44 -12.71
C LEU A 154 -0.69 -9.55 -13.05
N CYS A 155 -1.69 -9.23 -13.86
CA CYS A 155 -2.64 -10.17 -14.41
C CYS A 155 -2.57 -10.12 -15.94
N GLU A 156 -2.41 -11.26 -16.58
CA GLU A 156 -2.41 -11.38 -18.06
C GLU A 156 -3.83 -11.61 -18.62
N GLY A 157 -4.81 -11.80 -17.74
CA GLY A 157 -6.20 -12.05 -18.07
C GLY A 157 -7.03 -10.78 -18.23
N LYS A 158 -8.35 -10.96 -18.23
CA LYS A 158 -9.32 -9.87 -18.33
C LYS A 158 -9.44 -9.13 -17.00
N VAL A 159 -9.20 -7.82 -17.02
CA VAL A 159 -9.25 -6.97 -15.84
C VAL A 159 -10.44 -6.01 -15.91
N GLY A 160 -11.23 -5.96 -14.84
CA GLY A 160 -12.31 -5.00 -14.65
C GLY A 160 -11.98 -3.97 -13.57
N GLU A 161 -12.98 -3.19 -13.16
CA GLU A 161 -12.88 -2.23 -12.07
C GLU A 161 -14.07 -2.41 -11.13
N LEU A 162 -13.81 -2.43 -9.80
CA LEU A 162 -14.87 -2.42 -8.79
C LEU A 162 -15.24 -0.98 -8.43
N ALA A 163 -16.52 -0.74 -8.24
CA ALA A 163 -17.01 0.54 -7.72
C ALA A 163 -16.66 0.67 -6.22
N GLY A 164 -16.52 1.92 -5.75
CA GLY A 164 -16.09 2.20 -4.38
C GLY A 164 -14.59 2.38 -4.24
N CYS A 165 -14.09 2.36 -3.01
CA CYS A 165 -12.68 2.58 -2.74
C CYS A 165 -12.19 1.87 -1.47
N LEU A 166 -10.87 1.71 -1.39
CA LEU A 166 -10.12 1.46 -0.16
C LEU A 166 -9.68 2.81 0.41
N GLU A 167 -10.15 3.11 1.62
CA GLU A 167 -9.66 4.25 2.40
C GLU A 167 -8.33 3.85 3.05
N HIS A 168 -7.25 4.51 2.70
CA HIS A 168 -5.91 4.22 3.19
C HIS A 168 -5.48 5.24 4.24
N ASP A 169 -5.41 4.84 5.52
CA ASP A 169 -4.95 5.66 6.64
C ASP A 169 -3.43 5.65 6.74
N SER A 170 -2.77 6.35 5.81
CA SER A 170 -1.32 6.29 5.64
C SER A 170 -0.53 6.78 6.85
N TYR A 171 -0.99 7.85 7.49
CA TYR A 171 -0.26 8.49 8.59
C TYR A 171 -1.22 9.11 9.59
N ALA A 172 -1.12 8.71 10.85
CA ALA A 172 -1.92 9.28 11.93
C ALA A 172 -1.54 10.75 12.23
N ASP A 173 -0.27 11.10 12.04
CA ASP A 173 0.24 12.45 12.32
C ASP A 173 1.56 12.75 11.57
N ARG A 174 2.05 14.00 11.76
CA ARG A 174 3.33 14.45 11.19
C ARG A 174 4.55 13.72 11.77
N CYS A 175 4.47 13.21 13.00
CA CYS A 175 5.57 12.49 13.64
C CYS A 175 5.74 11.11 12.99
N GLU A 176 4.64 10.39 12.79
CA GLU A 176 4.65 9.11 12.05
C GLU A 176 5.16 9.30 10.63
N TYR A 177 4.66 10.34 9.92
CA TYR A 177 5.13 10.67 8.59
C TYR A 177 6.66 10.86 8.55
N ARG A 178 7.21 11.68 9.45
CA ARG A 178 8.66 11.93 9.47
C ARG A 178 9.49 10.71 9.81
N ARG A 179 9.00 9.83 10.71
CA ARG A 179 9.67 8.56 11.02
C ARG A 179 9.70 7.63 9.80
N LYS A 180 8.56 7.45 9.12
CA LYS A 180 8.47 6.65 7.89
C LYS A 180 9.31 7.27 6.77
N PHE A 181 9.25 8.59 6.58
CA PHE A 181 10.09 9.32 5.62
C PHE A 181 11.60 9.09 5.86
N ALA A 182 12.05 9.25 7.09
CA ALA A 182 13.46 9.03 7.44
C ALA A 182 13.90 7.58 7.17
N ARG A 183 13.06 6.61 7.58
CA ARG A 183 13.31 5.18 7.38
C ARG A 183 13.36 4.80 5.90
N TYR A 184 12.36 5.21 5.12
CA TYR A 184 12.29 4.83 3.70
C TYR A 184 13.40 5.48 2.88
N THR A 185 13.69 6.76 3.10
CA THR A 185 14.81 7.42 2.41
C THR A 185 16.17 6.81 2.77
N GLU A 186 16.33 6.24 3.97
CA GLU A 186 17.53 5.51 4.36
C GLU A 186 17.63 4.15 3.65
N ILE A 187 16.53 3.38 3.62
CA ILE A 187 16.49 2.07 2.95
C ILE A 187 16.77 2.23 1.46
N GLU A 188 16.08 3.16 0.78
CA GLU A 188 16.29 3.39 -0.65
C GLU A 188 17.70 3.90 -0.98
N ALA A 189 18.30 4.69 -0.09
CA ALA A 189 19.65 5.19 -0.29
C ALA A 189 20.72 4.08 -0.26
N ARG A 190 20.53 3.03 0.56
CA ARG A 190 21.48 1.91 0.67
C ARG A 190 21.65 1.13 -0.63
N GLY A 191 20.63 1.08 -1.48
CA GLY A 191 20.66 0.40 -2.78
C GLY A 191 21.30 1.22 -3.90
N LEU A 192 21.73 2.47 -3.64
CA LEU A 192 22.20 3.39 -4.66
C LEU A 192 23.70 3.66 -4.57
N PRO A 193 24.43 3.65 -5.71
CA PRO A 193 25.83 4.11 -5.72
C PRO A 193 25.88 5.63 -5.47
N PRO A 194 26.93 6.13 -4.77
CA PRO A 194 27.15 7.57 -4.58
C PRO A 194 27.25 8.30 -5.94
N SER A 195 26.48 9.39 -6.09
CA SER A 195 26.49 10.17 -7.34
C SER A 195 26.06 11.62 -7.11
N PHE A 196 27.03 12.53 -7.27
CA PHE A 196 26.75 13.97 -7.24
C PHE A 196 25.83 14.42 -8.39
N ALA A 197 25.99 13.84 -9.58
CA ALA A 197 25.14 14.14 -10.73
C ALA A 197 23.66 13.79 -10.45
N ARG A 198 23.41 12.66 -9.77
CA ARG A 198 22.06 12.30 -9.31
C ARG A 198 21.53 13.31 -8.30
N LEU A 199 22.33 13.65 -7.29
CA LEU A 199 21.94 14.64 -6.29
C LEU A 199 21.57 15.99 -6.93
N ALA A 200 22.42 16.49 -7.83
CA ALA A 200 22.18 17.74 -8.56
C ALA A 200 20.88 17.67 -9.39
N ARG A 201 20.68 16.58 -10.14
CA ARG A 201 19.47 16.34 -10.93
C ARG A 201 18.21 16.29 -10.04
N GLU A 202 18.21 15.47 -8.98
CA GLU A 202 17.04 15.32 -8.12
C GLU A 202 16.70 16.63 -7.39
N SER A 203 17.72 17.40 -7.03
CA SER A 203 17.54 18.73 -6.42
C SER A 203 16.99 19.76 -7.41
N SER A 204 17.46 19.76 -8.67
CA SER A 204 16.94 20.68 -9.70
C SER A 204 15.48 20.41 -10.08
N LEU A 205 14.96 19.21 -9.84
CA LEU A 205 13.57 18.83 -10.11
C LEU A 205 12.58 19.21 -8.98
N ILE A 206 13.06 19.70 -7.83
CA ILE A 206 12.19 20.06 -6.70
C ILE A 206 11.12 21.10 -7.11
N PRO A 207 11.43 22.21 -7.78
CA PRO A 207 10.42 23.20 -8.18
C PRO A 207 9.33 22.59 -9.07
N TRP A 208 9.73 21.76 -10.02
CA TRP A 208 8.79 21.04 -10.90
C TRP A 208 7.86 20.10 -10.12
N ARG A 209 8.41 19.33 -9.14
CA ARG A 209 7.61 18.45 -8.29
C ARG A 209 6.62 19.25 -7.43
N LEU A 210 7.03 20.38 -6.87
CA LEU A 210 6.12 21.25 -6.12
C LEU A 210 4.97 21.73 -7.00
N LEU A 211 5.27 22.18 -8.22
CA LEU A 211 4.24 22.59 -9.18
C LEU A 211 3.29 21.43 -9.52
N LYS A 212 3.86 20.26 -9.87
CA LYS A 212 3.10 19.06 -10.20
C LYS A 212 2.20 18.61 -9.05
N PHE A 213 2.74 18.49 -7.85
CA PHE A 213 1.96 18.02 -6.69
C PHE A 213 0.95 19.08 -6.23
N GLY A 214 1.34 20.36 -6.25
CA GLY A 214 0.49 21.47 -5.81
C GLY A 214 -0.72 21.66 -6.72
N LEU A 215 -0.48 21.84 -8.02
CA LEU A 215 -1.52 22.19 -8.99
C LEU A 215 -2.17 20.94 -9.63
N VAL A 216 -1.36 20.06 -10.21
CA VAL A 216 -1.90 18.92 -10.98
C VAL A 216 -2.51 17.86 -10.06
N ARG A 217 -1.86 17.58 -8.92
CA ARG A 217 -2.34 16.60 -7.93
C ARG A 217 -3.22 17.22 -6.84
N GLY A 218 -3.43 18.52 -6.84
CA GLY A 218 -4.36 19.22 -5.96
C GLY A 218 -3.94 19.36 -4.50
N ALA A 219 -2.65 19.18 -4.17
CA ALA A 219 -2.16 19.30 -2.79
C ALA A 219 -2.44 20.67 -2.16
N LEU A 220 -2.46 21.75 -2.96
CA LEU A 220 -2.77 23.10 -2.47
C LEU A 220 -4.22 23.20 -1.95
N LEU A 221 -5.14 22.39 -2.48
CA LEU A 221 -6.55 22.36 -2.08
C LEU A 221 -6.76 21.61 -0.75
N ASP A 222 -5.76 20.86 -0.28
CA ASP A 222 -5.81 20.12 0.99
C ASP A 222 -5.32 20.99 2.18
N GLY A 223 -5.04 22.28 1.94
CA GLY A 223 -4.60 23.23 2.96
C GLY A 223 -3.24 22.89 3.59
N PRO A 224 -3.00 23.24 4.87
CA PRO A 224 -1.67 23.11 5.50
C PRO A 224 -1.13 21.65 5.52
N ARG A 225 -2.00 20.64 5.56
CA ARG A 225 -1.59 19.24 5.49
C ARG A 225 -1.10 18.86 4.09
N GLY A 226 -1.82 19.28 3.04
CA GLY A 226 -1.41 19.06 1.66
C GLY A 226 -0.09 19.75 1.35
N TRP A 227 0.11 20.98 1.81
CA TRP A 227 1.38 21.69 1.68
C TRP A 227 2.52 20.98 2.37
N TYR A 228 2.28 20.45 3.58
CA TYR A 228 3.26 19.69 4.33
C TYR A 228 3.69 18.43 3.55
N VAL A 229 2.72 17.64 3.11
CA VAL A 229 3.01 16.38 2.39
C VAL A 229 3.63 16.68 1.03
N MET A 230 3.14 17.68 0.29
CA MET A 230 3.69 18.15 -0.98
C MET A 230 5.18 18.49 -0.87
N TRP A 231 5.53 19.27 0.15
CA TRP A 231 6.91 19.70 0.39
C TRP A 231 7.85 18.50 0.62
N TRP A 232 7.49 17.62 1.55
CA TRP A 232 8.31 16.45 1.84
C TRP A 232 8.35 15.47 0.67
N SER A 233 7.26 15.27 -0.06
CA SER A 233 7.23 14.41 -1.25
C SER A 233 8.09 14.97 -2.38
N ALA A 234 8.13 16.29 -2.56
CA ALA A 234 9.00 16.92 -3.56
C ALA A 234 10.49 16.78 -3.22
N LEU A 235 10.83 16.80 -1.92
CA LEU A 235 12.19 16.62 -1.41
C LEU A 235 12.65 15.17 -1.40
N TYR A 236 11.72 14.20 -1.33
CA TYR A 236 12.02 12.78 -1.10
C TYR A 236 13.16 12.23 -1.99
N PRO A 237 13.12 12.36 -3.34
CA PRO A 237 14.18 11.82 -4.18
C PRO A 237 15.54 12.51 -4.01
N ALA A 238 15.53 13.82 -3.69
CA ALA A 238 16.77 14.56 -3.41
C ALA A 238 17.39 14.13 -2.08
N VAL A 239 16.56 13.83 -1.06
CA VAL A 239 17.04 13.31 0.24
C VAL A 239 17.62 11.90 0.08
N VAL A 240 16.98 11.03 -0.71
CA VAL A 240 17.51 9.69 -1.05
C VAL A 240 18.87 9.83 -1.74
N ALA A 241 18.97 10.68 -2.77
CA ALA A 241 20.21 10.92 -3.51
C ALA A 241 21.31 11.51 -2.60
N TRP A 242 20.97 12.42 -1.70
CA TRP A 242 21.89 13.01 -0.75
C TRP A 242 22.44 11.99 0.26
N ARG A 243 21.56 11.13 0.80
CA ARG A 243 21.97 10.04 1.70
C ARG A 243 22.90 9.06 1.01
N ALA A 244 22.56 8.64 -0.21
CA ALA A 244 23.41 7.75 -1.01
C ALA A 244 24.77 8.37 -1.37
N TRP A 245 24.82 9.70 -1.54
CA TRP A 245 26.07 10.42 -1.84
C TRP A 245 26.97 10.55 -0.62
N ARG A 246 26.40 10.70 0.59
CA ARG A 246 27.17 10.82 1.84
C ARG A 246 27.70 9.48 2.39
N GLY A 247 27.15 8.35 1.99
CA GLY A 247 27.47 7.01 2.50
C GLY A 247 26.69 6.70 3.75
#